data_588dcc90dc179ce0a0972808ad76c9f1
#
_entry.id   588dcc90dc179ce0a0972808ad76c9f1
#
_cell.length_a   1.000
_cell.length_b   1.000
_cell.length_c   1.000
_cell.angle_alpha   90.00
_cell.angle_beta   90.00
_cell.angle_gamma   90.00
#
_symmetry.space_group_name_H-M   'P 1'
#
loop_
_entity.id
_entity.type
_entity.pdbx_description
1 polymer ?
#
loop_
_entity_poly.entity_id
_entity_poly.type
_entity_poly.pdbx_seq_one_letter_code
_entity_poly.pdbx_strand_id
1 'polypeptide(L)'
;MTIDAFQARRFFGNNRTAKTPNIDRLLEKATYFTQAFCNADGTILSLNSMFNSLFPFATGVRQKKIYLENTNLFQHLKNFGYNIYGIIPKATNLSPIHNFFKNKDVTFDALSPTAYVTSSLGERIIDMVKKHRMEMPWFYYVHIFDLHPPFNVHKNFQNEKFGDGEYDKLVSSVDSWLGDLINEIDFENTVFIVTADHGLIVPFDNRGLTDFEPKFKQIVHAGRKIVPPPLQPVGINFLNNLRGKVRDKKVKNANKGLTPFQIRSRLPFFTLSLFDEVLHIPLLFVGKNIKHELISNQVSGVDIFPTIANLIDSPIKEKIHGKNLIPFSQESRDESAIYLHTIPYEKTSPDDKVGIRTQNYKYFRNSRDSLIDVNLYDLKNDPEENQNIAENHPDIVTKMEILLKNFLVQHEKNSSTEIDDEELAKIHDELKNFGYI
;
A
#
# COMPACT_ATOMS: atom_id res chain seq x y z
N MET A 1 -5.14 -12.58 -3.82
CA MET A 1 -4.66 -12.36 -2.43
C MET A 1 -3.97 -11.01 -2.36
N THR A 2 -4.40 -10.17 -1.43
CA THR A 2 -3.77 -8.88 -1.12
C THR A 2 -3.03 -9.01 0.21
N ILE A 3 -1.79 -8.59 0.25
CA ILE A 3 -0.96 -8.55 1.46
C ILE A 3 -0.76 -7.07 1.79
N ASP A 4 -1.34 -6.62 2.92
CA ASP A 4 -1.24 -5.24 3.37
C ASP A 4 0.21 -4.80 3.52
N ALA A 5 0.52 -3.57 3.09
CA ALA A 5 1.82 -2.94 3.28
C ALA A 5 3.02 -3.69 2.67
N PHE A 6 2.85 -4.48 1.60
CA PHE A 6 3.91 -5.32 1.05
C PHE A 6 4.73 -4.61 -0.04
N GLN A 7 5.96 -4.29 0.26
CA GLN A 7 6.92 -3.71 -0.70
C GLN A 7 7.37 -4.74 -1.75
N ALA A 8 7.29 -4.39 -3.03
CA ALA A 8 7.77 -5.24 -4.12
C ALA A 8 9.25 -5.63 -3.98
N ARG A 9 10.12 -4.71 -3.58
CA ARG A 9 11.56 -4.97 -3.40
C ARG A 9 11.91 -5.98 -2.30
N ARG A 10 10.98 -6.24 -1.38
CA ARG A 10 11.11 -7.30 -0.34
C ARG A 10 10.51 -8.61 -0.79
N PHE A 11 9.76 -8.58 -1.88
CA PHE A 11 9.19 -9.75 -2.52
C PHE A 11 10.18 -10.41 -3.49
N PHE A 12 10.92 -9.61 -4.25
CA PHE A 12 11.92 -10.08 -5.22
C PHE A 12 13.16 -9.19 -5.24
N GLY A 13 14.21 -9.66 -5.89
CA GLY A 13 15.46 -8.92 -6.06
C GLY A 13 16.60 -9.44 -5.18
N ASN A 14 17.82 -9.06 -5.56
CA ASN A 14 19.04 -9.64 -4.99
C ASN A 14 19.40 -9.07 -3.60
N ASN A 15 18.80 -7.95 -3.22
CA ASN A 15 19.10 -7.25 -1.96
C ASN A 15 18.09 -7.53 -0.84
N ARG A 16 17.15 -8.46 -1.05
CA ARG A 16 16.22 -8.87 0.01
C ARG A 16 16.94 -9.72 1.05
N THR A 17 16.64 -9.52 2.32
CA THR A 17 17.15 -10.31 3.43
C THR A 17 16.14 -11.36 3.92
N ALA A 18 14.87 -11.18 3.60
CA ALA A 18 13.81 -12.14 3.86
C ALA A 18 14.06 -13.47 3.14
N LYS A 19 13.79 -14.58 3.81
CA LYS A 19 13.88 -15.93 3.25
C LYS A 19 12.55 -16.34 2.62
N THR A 20 12.50 -16.40 1.29
CA THR A 20 11.26 -16.54 0.53
C THR A 20 11.27 -17.69 -0.51
N PRO A 21 11.58 -18.95 -0.12
CA PRO A 21 11.71 -20.06 -1.07
C PRO A 21 10.38 -20.43 -1.77
N ASN A 22 9.23 -20.17 -1.16
CA ASN A 22 7.93 -20.47 -1.75
C ASN A 22 7.51 -19.41 -2.76
N ILE A 23 7.77 -18.13 -2.46
CA ILE A 23 7.62 -17.03 -3.42
C ILE A 23 8.55 -17.28 -4.63
N ASP A 24 9.80 -17.69 -4.41
CA ASP A 24 10.74 -17.98 -5.49
C ASP A 24 10.20 -19.08 -6.43
N ARG A 25 9.66 -20.17 -5.87
CA ARG A 25 9.01 -21.23 -6.66
C ARG A 25 7.76 -20.75 -7.43
N LEU A 26 7.01 -19.81 -6.86
CA LEU A 26 5.89 -19.18 -7.59
C LEU A 26 6.39 -18.35 -8.77
N LEU A 27 7.44 -17.56 -8.56
CA LEU A 27 8.03 -16.72 -9.59
C LEU A 27 8.53 -17.54 -10.78
N GLU A 28 9.03 -18.76 -10.58
CA GLU A 28 9.46 -19.68 -11.66
C GLU A 28 8.32 -20.10 -12.60
N LYS A 29 7.06 -19.94 -12.19
CA LYS A 29 5.88 -20.35 -12.95
C LYS A 29 4.94 -19.20 -13.28
N ALA A 30 5.17 -18.03 -12.72
CA ALA A 30 4.27 -16.88 -12.82
C ALA A 30 4.64 -15.95 -13.96
N THR A 31 3.66 -15.23 -14.49
CA THR A 31 3.91 -13.91 -15.08
C THR A 31 4.00 -12.92 -13.93
N TYR A 32 5.14 -12.23 -13.84
CA TYR A 32 5.44 -11.29 -12.79
C TYR A 32 5.79 -9.91 -13.34
N PHE A 33 5.13 -8.86 -12.79
CA PHE A 33 5.36 -7.47 -13.16
C PHE A 33 6.37 -6.84 -12.19
N THR A 34 7.57 -6.52 -12.68
CA THR A 34 8.62 -5.91 -11.87
C THR A 34 8.40 -4.43 -11.59
N GLN A 35 7.43 -3.80 -12.27
CA GLN A 35 7.10 -2.38 -12.17
C GLN A 35 5.57 -2.21 -11.99
N ALA A 36 5.02 -2.77 -10.92
CA ALA A 36 3.61 -2.60 -10.55
C ALA A 36 3.47 -1.58 -9.44
N PHE A 37 2.55 -0.62 -9.58
CA PHE A 37 2.36 0.47 -8.62
C PHE A 37 0.91 0.61 -8.21
N CYS A 38 0.68 0.83 -6.91
CA CYS A 38 -0.60 1.29 -6.42
C CYS A 38 -0.80 2.79 -6.72
N ASN A 39 -2.02 3.28 -6.55
CA ASN A 39 -2.39 4.65 -6.90
C ASN A 39 -2.41 5.60 -5.70
N ALA A 40 -2.24 5.06 -4.49
CA ALA A 40 -2.25 5.83 -3.25
C ALA A 40 -1.36 5.19 -2.19
N ASP A 41 -1.01 5.97 -1.18
CA ASP A 41 -0.15 5.59 -0.07
C ASP A 41 -0.88 4.90 1.10
N GLY A 42 -2.07 4.34 0.85
CA GLY A 42 -2.78 3.60 1.88
C GLY A 42 -3.99 2.82 1.38
N THR A 43 -4.46 1.95 2.23
CA THR A 43 -5.38 0.84 1.93
C THR A 43 -6.64 1.26 1.19
N ILE A 44 -7.40 2.23 1.72
CA ILE A 44 -8.75 2.51 1.21
C ILE A 44 -8.74 3.08 -0.20
N LEU A 45 -7.87 4.05 -0.48
CA LEU A 45 -7.79 4.65 -1.81
C LEU A 45 -7.20 3.68 -2.84
N SER A 46 -6.22 2.89 -2.45
CA SER A 46 -5.63 1.86 -3.32
C SER A 46 -6.63 0.77 -3.65
N LEU A 47 -7.38 0.26 -2.67
CA LEU A 47 -8.42 -0.74 -2.89
C LEU A 47 -9.59 -0.18 -3.69
N ASN A 48 -10.01 1.07 -3.44
CA ASN A 48 -11.01 1.75 -4.27
C ASN A 48 -10.59 1.78 -5.74
N SER A 49 -9.33 2.15 -5.99
CA SER A 49 -8.78 2.17 -7.34
C SER A 49 -8.75 0.78 -7.97
N MET A 50 -8.31 -0.22 -7.22
CA MET A 50 -8.21 -1.61 -7.67
C MET A 50 -9.59 -2.22 -7.99
N PHE A 51 -10.56 -2.05 -7.10
CA PHE A 51 -11.87 -2.69 -7.24
C PHE A 51 -12.76 -2.05 -8.29
N ASN A 52 -12.66 -0.73 -8.48
CA ASN A 52 -13.43 0.00 -9.47
C ASN A 52 -12.69 0.20 -10.80
N SER A 53 -11.40 -0.11 -10.87
CA SER A 53 -10.55 0.24 -12.01
C SER A 53 -10.58 1.73 -12.35
N LEU A 54 -10.64 2.58 -11.30
CA LEU A 54 -10.71 4.03 -11.40
C LEU A 54 -9.64 4.67 -10.52
N PHE A 55 -9.06 5.78 -10.99
CA PHE A 55 -8.10 6.53 -10.18
C PHE A 55 -8.77 7.25 -9.01
N PRO A 56 -8.04 7.54 -7.92
CA PRO A 56 -8.61 8.11 -6.68
C PRO A 56 -9.50 9.34 -6.88
N PHE A 57 -9.15 10.26 -7.78
CA PHE A 57 -9.96 11.45 -8.03
C PHE A 57 -11.33 11.15 -8.64
N ALA A 58 -11.52 10.02 -9.31
CA ALA A 58 -12.79 9.63 -9.92
C ALA A 58 -13.71 8.86 -8.96
N THR A 59 -13.16 8.26 -7.89
CA THR A 59 -13.92 7.52 -6.87
C THR A 59 -14.19 8.33 -5.60
N GLY A 60 -13.84 9.61 -5.59
CA GLY A 60 -13.95 10.45 -4.42
C GLY A 60 -12.74 10.30 -3.48
N VAL A 61 -11.70 11.06 -3.73
CA VAL A 61 -10.42 11.09 -3.02
C VAL A 61 -10.54 11.22 -1.49
N ARG A 62 -11.69 11.67 -1.00
CA ARG A 62 -11.90 11.97 0.42
C ARG A 62 -12.55 10.85 1.20
N GLN A 63 -12.80 9.71 0.58
CA GLN A 63 -13.51 8.64 1.26
C GLN A 63 -12.54 7.83 2.12
N LYS A 64 -12.81 7.85 3.39
CA LYS A 64 -12.13 7.00 4.39
C LYS A 64 -12.75 5.59 4.44
N LYS A 65 -13.58 5.23 3.47
CA LYS A 65 -14.32 3.97 3.37
C LYS A 65 -14.28 3.45 1.94
N ILE A 66 -14.30 2.14 1.77
CA ILE A 66 -14.46 1.53 0.44
C ILE A 66 -15.75 2.04 -0.21
N TYR A 67 -15.58 2.57 -1.41
CA TYR A 67 -16.67 2.97 -2.29
C TYR A 67 -16.65 2.08 -3.53
N LEU A 68 -17.77 1.45 -3.82
CA LEU A 68 -17.93 0.59 -4.98
C LEU A 68 -18.89 1.24 -5.96
N GLU A 69 -18.40 1.52 -7.14
CA GLU A 69 -19.22 1.94 -8.29
C GLU A 69 -20.15 0.79 -8.72
N ASN A 70 -21.15 1.09 -9.54
CA ASN A 70 -22.03 0.06 -10.10
C ASN A 70 -21.26 -1.01 -10.88
N THR A 71 -20.21 -0.59 -11.61
CA THR A 71 -19.24 -1.48 -12.25
C THR A 71 -18.01 -1.57 -11.36
N ASN A 72 -17.89 -2.65 -10.61
CA ASN A 72 -16.76 -2.99 -9.76
C ASN A 72 -16.46 -4.48 -9.84
N LEU A 73 -15.27 -4.88 -9.38
CA LEU A 73 -14.79 -6.26 -9.44
C LEU A 73 -15.80 -7.26 -8.88
N PHE A 74 -16.34 -7.02 -7.69
CA PHE A 74 -17.22 -7.97 -7.01
C PHE A 74 -18.59 -8.08 -7.69
N GLN A 75 -19.19 -6.95 -8.07
CA GLN A 75 -20.46 -6.94 -8.79
C GLN A 75 -20.33 -7.60 -10.17
N HIS A 76 -19.22 -7.35 -10.85
CA HIS A 76 -18.91 -7.95 -12.13
C HIS A 76 -18.83 -9.48 -12.03
N LEU A 77 -18.03 -10.01 -11.11
CA LEU A 77 -17.90 -11.44 -10.83
C LEU A 77 -19.25 -12.08 -10.46
N LYS A 78 -20.05 -11.41 -9.61
CA LYS A 78 -21.39 -11.87 -9.22
C LYS A 78 -22.32 -11.97 -10.42
N ASN A 79 -22.30 -11.00 -11.33
CA ASN A 79 -23.11 -10.99 -12.54
C ASN A 79 -22.75 -12.14 -13.50
N PHE A 80 -21.49 -12.63 -13.44
CA PHE A 80 -21.01 -13.78 -14.19
C PHE A 80 -21.12 -15.12 -13.43
N GLY A 81 -21.91 -15.13 -12.35
CA GLY A 81 -22.26 -16.35 -11.62
C GLY A 81 -21.19 -16.88 -10.68
N TYR A 82 -20.14 -16.09 -10.38
CA TYR A 82 -19.12 -16.51 -9.43
C TYR A 82 -19.62 -16.55 -8.00
N ASN A 83 -19.28 -17.60 -7.29
CA ASN A 83 -19.40 -17.70 -5.84
C ASN A 83 -18.24 -16.92 -5.20
N ILE A 84 -18.54 -15.83 -4.50
CA ILE A 84 -17.52 -14.95 -3.94
C ILE A 84 -17.34 -15.26 -2.45
N TYR A 85 -16.11 -15.53 -2.06
CA TYR A 85 -15.71 -15.79 -0.66
C TYR A 85 -14.63 -14.80 -0.23
N GLY A 86 -14.58 -14.45 1.06
CA GLY A 86 -13.60 -13.50 1.54
C GLY A 86 -13.15 -13.73 2.96
N ILE A 87 -11.90 -13.37 3.24
CA ILE A 87 -11.34 -13.20 4.58
C ILE A 87 -10.56 -11.89 4.59
N ILE A 88 -11.00 -10.94 5.42
CA ILE A 88 -10.46 -9.58 5.47
C ILE A 88 -10.37 -9.08 6.91
N PRO A 89 -9.55 -8.07 7.22
CA PRO A 89 -9.54 -7.41 8.52
C PRO A 89 -10.93 -6.87 8.90
N LYS A 90 -11.28 -6.97 10.18
CA LYS A 90 -12.50 -6.37 10.72
C LYS A 90 -12.27 -4.86 10.88
N ALA A 91 -12.76 -4.10 9.91
CA ALA A 91 -12.68 -2.65 9.89
C ALA A 91 -13.95 -2.07 9.24
N THR A 92 -14.51 -1.00 9.84
CA THR A 92 -15.74 -0.36 9.35
C THR A 92 -15.56 0.17 7.93
N ASN A 93 -14.38 0.68 7.62
CA ASN A 93 -14.04 1.20 6.29
C ASN A 93 -13.99 0.12 5.19
N LEU A 94 -13.84 -1.16 5.52
CA LEU A 94 -13.90 -2.29 4.58
C LEU A 94 -15.30 -2.93 4.47
N SER A 95 -16.26 -2.51 5.31
CA SER A 95 -17.59 -3.14 5.38
C SER A 95 -18.36 -3.20 4.05
N PRO A 96 -18.23 -2.28 3.06
CA PRO A 96 -18.98 -2.34 1.82
C PRO A 96 -18.75 -3.60 1.00
N ILE A 97 -17.59 -4.24 1.12
CA ILE A 97 -17.31 -5.48 0.37
C ILE A 97 -17.89 -6.74 1.04
N HIS A 98 -18.29 -6.68 2.32
CA HIS A 98 -18.82 -7.85 3.06
C HIS A 98 -20.07 -8.47 2.39
N ASN A 99 -20.94 -7.63 1.83
CA ASN A 99 -22.19 -8.07 1.23
C ASN A 99 -22.04 -8.95 -0.04
N PHE A 100 -20.83 -9.01 -0.58
CA PHE A 100 -20.54 -9.87 -1.73
C PHE A 100 -20.12 -11.27 -1.32
N PHE A 101 -19.68 -11.48 -0.08
CA PHE A 101 -19.12 -12.75 0.36
C PHE A 101 -20.21 -13.72 0.86
N LYS A 102 -20.13 -14.96 0.40
CA LYS A 102 -21.07 -16.04 0.77
C LYS A 102 -20.73 -16.68 2.13
N ASN A 103 -19.48 -16.69 2.54
CA ASN A 103 -19.07 -17.22 3.83
C ASN A 103 -19.52 -16.30 4.97
N LYS A 104 -19.86 -16.92 6.13
CA LYS A 104 -20.28 -16.17 7.33
C LYS A 104 -19.10 -15.55 8.07
N ASP A 105 -17.97 -16.27 8.10
CA ASP A 105 -16.76 -15.85 8.80
C ASP A 105 -15.86 -15.03 7.89
N VAL A 106 -16.32 -13.82 7.54
CA VAL A 106 -15.63 -12.93 6.60
C VAL A 106 -14.46 -12.22 7.25
N THR A 107 -14.55 -11.86 8.53
CA THR A 107 -13.61 -10.95 9.17
C THR A 107 -12.75 -11.62 10.23
N PHE A 108 -11.58 -11.02 10.48
CA PHE A 108 -10.73 -11.32 11.64
C PHE A 108 -10.34 -10.01 12.34
N ASP A 109 -10.11 -10.08 13.65
CA ASP A 109 -9.62 -8.94 14.43
C ASP A 109 -8.11 -8.79 14.22
N ALA A 110 -7.71 -7.79 13.42
CA ALA A 110 -6.32 -7.56 13.05
C ALA A 110 -5.39 -7.24 14.25
N LEU A 111 -5.94 -6.83 15.38
CA LEU A 111 -5.18 -6.60 16.62
C LEU A 111 -5.04 -7.85 17.50
N SER A 112 -5.73 -8.95 17.15
CA SER A 112 -5.64 -10.21 17.88
C SER A 112 -4.29 -10.90 17.62
N PRO A 113 -3.70 -11.56 18.63
CA PRO A 113 -2.54 -12.44 18.42
C PRO A 113 -2.78 -13.59 17.44
N THR A 114 -4.05 -13.89 17.14
CA THR A 114 -4.46 -14.94 16.19
C THR A 114 -4.65 -14.42 14.76
N ALA A 115 -4.42 -13.14 14.51
CA ALA A 115 -4.62 -12.48 13.23
C ALA A 115 -3.51 -12.71 12.20
N TYR A 116 -2.48 -13.45 12.55
CA TYR A 116 -1.35 -13.73 11.68
C TYR A 116 -1.53 -15.07 10.95
N VAL A 117 -1.01 -15.15 9.73
CA VAL A 117 -1.08 -16.40 8.93
C VAL A 117 -0.29 -17.55 9.55
N THR A 118 0.65 -17.26 10.44
CA THR A 118 1.36 -18.28 11.26
C THR A 118 0.56 -18.76 12.47
N SER A 119 -0.70 -18.35 12.59
CA SER A 119 -1.63 -18.74 13.65
C SER A 119 -2.92 -19.28 13.06
N SER A 120 -4.01 -19.30 13.82
CA SER A 120 -5.31 -19.83 13.37
C SER A 120 -5.90 -19.13 12.13
N LEU A 121 -5.51 -17.91 11.83
CA LEU A 121 -5.95 -17.24 10.58
C LEU A 121 -5.46 -18.01 9.35
N GLY A 122 -4.19 -18.43 9.33
CA GLY A 122 -3.64 -19.17 8.19
C GLY A 122 -4.32 -20.50 7.94
N GLU A 123 -4.58 -21.27 9.00
CA GLU A 123 -5.35 -22.52 8.94
C GLU A 123 -6.76 -22.27 8.41
N ARG A 124 -7.44 -21.25 8.93
CA ARG A 124 -8.80 -20.86 8.51
C ARG A 124 -8.88 -20.49 7.03
N ILE A 125 -7.88 -19.79 6.48
CA ILE A 125 -7.82 -19.48 5.04
C ILE A 125 -7.68 -20.76 4.21
N ILE A 126 -6.79 -21.65 4.60
CA ILE A 126 -6.56 -22.94 3.93
C ILE A 126 -7.84 -23.80 3.96
N ASP A 127 -8.48 -23.90 5.12
CA ASP A 127 -9.73 -24.67 5.29
C ASP A 127 -10.87 -24.10 4.44
N MET A 128 -10.95 -22.77 4.31
CA MET A 128 -11.94 -22.14 3.44
C MET A 128 -11.72 -22.53 1.98
N VAL A 129 -10.46 -22.52 1.50
CA VAL A 129 -10.13 -22.93 0.13
C VAL A 129 -10.50 -24.40 -0.08
N LYS A 130 -10.14 -25.31 0.84
CA LYS A 130 -10.48 -26.73 0.77
C LYS A 130 -11.98 -26.97 0.72
N LYS A 131 -12.73 -26.27 1.58
CA LYS A 131 -14.18 -26.45 1.73
C LYS A 131 -14.95 -26.08 0.48
N HIS A 132 -14.58 -25.01 -0.20
CA HIS A 132 -15.37 -24.44 -1.28
C HIS A 132 -14.79 -24.70 -2.68
N ARG A 133 -13.66 -25.40 -2.79
CA ARG A 133 -13.02 -25.66 -4.09
C ARG A 133 -13.90 -26.38 -5.12
N MET A 134 -14.96 -27.06 -4.67
CA MET A 134 -15.92 -27.77 -5.55
C MET A 134 -17.12 -26.88 -5.93
N GLU A 135 -17.27 -25.69 -5.37
CA GLU A 135 -18.39 -24.78 -5.64
C GLU A 135 -18.07 -23.82 -6.80
N MET A 136 -17.66 -24.37 -7.93
CA MET A 136 -17.22 -23.62 -9.12
C MET A 136 -18.40 -22.96 -9.86
N PRO A 137 -18.20 -21.82 -10.53
CA PRO A 137 -16.98 -20.98 -10.45
C PRO A 137 -16.94 -20.19 -9.14
N TRP A 138 -15.73 -19.98 -8.62
CA TRP A 138 -15.53 -19.26 -7.37
C TRP A 138 -14.43 -18.20 -7.49
N PHE A 139 -14.51 -17.20 -6.63
CA PHE A 139 -13.51 -16.17 -6.43
C PHE A 139 -13.24 -15.99 -4.93
N TYR A 140 -11.99 -16.09 -4.53
CA TYR A 140 -11.56 -15.83 -3.17
C TYR A 140 -10.82 -14.50 -3.08
N TYR A 141 -11.33 -13.60 -2.23
CA TYR A 141 -10.60 -12.39 -1.86
C TYR A 141 -10.05 -12.55 -0.43
N VAL A 142 -8.74 -12.64 -0.33
CA VAL A 142 -8.05 -12.72 0.96
C VAL A 142 -7.19 -11.49 1.11
N HIS A 143 -7.38 -10.78 2.22
CA HIS A 143 -6.58 -9.61 2.61
C HIS A 143 -5.94 -9.87 3.96
N ILE A 144 -4.64 -10.20 3.98
CA ILE A 144 -3.87 -10.46 5.20
C ILE A 144 -3.17 -9.19 5.66
N PHE A 145 -2.97 -9.09 6.98
CA PHE A 145 -2.51 -7.87 7.65
C PHE A 145 -1.15 -8.05 8.35
N ASP A 146 -0.44 -9.12 8.02
CA ASP A 146 0.76 -9.59 8.71
C ASP A 146 1.92 -8.58 8.67
N LEU A 147 2.03 -7.78 7.60
CA LEU A 147 3.11 -6.82 7.40
C LEU A 147 2.76 -5.40 7.88
N HIS A 148 1.55 -5.22 8.42
CA HIS A 148 1.13 -3.94 8.99
C HIS A 148 1.71 -3.74 10.41
N PRO A 149 2.23 -2.54 10.77
CA PRO A 149 2.66 -2.25 12.14
C PRO A 149 1.49 -2.28 13.15
N PRO A 150 1.73 -2.62 14.41
CA PRO A 150 3.02 -3.00 14.99
C PRO A 150 3.47 -4.40 14.58
N PHE A 151 4.74 -4.55 14.31
CA PHE A 151 5.31 -5.83 13.88
C PHE A 151 5.34 -6.82 15.04
N ASN A 152 4.76 -8.00 14.84
CA ASN A 152 4.73 -9.07 15.83
C ASN A 152 5.27 -10.35 15.22
N VAL A 153 6.58 -10.51 15.26
CA VAL A 153 7.27 -11.67 14.69
C VAL A 153 7.07 -12.90 15.54
N HIS A 154 6.44 -13.94 14.98
CA HIS A 154 6.26 -15.21 15.66
C HIS A 154 7.61 -15.83 16.09
N LYS A 155 7.66 -16.46 17.25
CA LYS A 155 8.87 -17.01 17.88
C LYS A 155 9.75 -17.86 16.95
N ASN A 156 9.14 -18.61 16.02
CA ASN A 156 9.85 -19.48 15.07
C ASN A 156 10.64 -18.68 14.00
N PHE A 157 10.33 -17.39 13.81
CA PHE A 157 10.94 -16.53 12.81
C PHE A 157 11.84 -15.43 13.40
N GLN A 158 12.07 -15.40 14.70
CA GLN A 158 12.90 -14.38 15.36
C GLN A 158 14.39 -14.47 15.01
N ASN A 159 14.86 -15.60 14.48
CA ASN A 159 16.27 -15.79 14.10
C ASN A 159 16.64 -14.94 12.88
N GLU A 160 17.88 -14.41 12.85
CA GLU A 160 18.41 -13.58 11.77
C GLU A 160 18.44 -14.28 10.39
N LYS A 161 18.46 -15.62 10.35
CA LYS A 161 18.37 -16.38 9.10
C LYS A 161 17.07 -16.10 8.31
N PHE A 162 16.08 -15.49 8.93
CA PHE A 162 14.80 -15.15 8.32
C PHE A 162 14.70 -13.68 7.88
N GLY A 163 15.71 -12.87 8.12
CA GLY A 163 15.77 -11.46 7.72
C GLY A 163 16.50 -10.59 8.73
N ASP A 164 16.99 -9.46 8.25
CA ASP A 164 17.78 -8.52 9.07
C ASP A 164 16.91 -7.68 10.01
N GLY A 165 15.64 -7.46 9.65
CA GLY A 165 14.67 -6.69 10.43
C GLY A 165 13.37 -7.44 10.70
N GLU A 166 12.53 -6.90 11.57
CA GLU A 166 11.23 -7.50 11.93
C GLU A 166 10.33 -7.66 10.71
N TYR A 167 10.30 -6.66 9.82
CA TYR A 167 9.53 -6.70 8.59
C TYR A 167 9.97 -7.86 7.67
N ASP A 168 11.26 -8.07 7.46
CA ASP A 168 11.78 -9.17 6.64
C ASP A 168 11.47 -10.53 7.25
N LYS A 169 11.53 -10.64 8.58
CA LYS A 169 11.14 -11.86 9.31
C LYS A 169 9.64 -12.17 9.15
N LEU A 170 8.79 -11.13 9.11
CA LEU A 170 7.37 -11.28 8.81
C LEU A 170 7.14 -11.70 7.35
N VAL A 171 7.88 -11.13 6.39
CA VAL A 171 7.84 -11.59 5.00
C VAL A 171 8.21 -13.07 4.90
N SER A 172 9.24 -13.52 5.62
CA SER A 172 9.63 -14.93 5.67
C SER A 172 8.56 -15.82 6.32
N SER A 173 7.82 -15.31 7.30
CA SER A 173 6.73 -16.06 7.94
C SER A 173 5.53 -16.19 6.99
N VAL A 174 5.19 -15.14 6.25
CA VAL A 174 4.16 -15.16 5.21
C VAL A 174 4.55 -16.13 4.08
N ASP A 175 5.81 -16.11 3.64
CA ASP A 175 6.32 -17.05 2.63
C ASP A 175 6.16 -18.50 3.06
N SER A 176 6.49 -18.83 4.31
CA SER A 176 6.35 -20.18 4.84
C SER A 176 4.91 -20.67 4.80
N TRP A 177 3.97 -19.85 5.26
CA TRP A 177 2.54 -20.15 5.20
C TRP A 177 2.02 -20.21 3.75
N LEU A 178 2.51 -19.33 2.88
CA LEU A 178 2.15 -19.32 1.47
C LEU A 178 2.49 -20.66 0.81
N GLY A 179 3.60 -21.31 1.22
CA GLY A 179 3.94 -22.65 0.78
C GLY A 179 2.85 -23.67 1.10
N ASP A 180 2.27 -23.62 2.30
CA ASP A 180 1.16 -24.51 2.69
C ASP A 180 -0.10 -24.21 1.88
N LEU A 181 -0.45 -22.93 1.68
CA LEU A 181 -1.59 -22.52 0.87
C LEU A 181 -1.45 -22.99 -0.58
N ILE A 182 -0.30 -22.80 -1.21
CA ILE A 182 -0.02 -23.16 -2.60
C ILE A 182 -0.22 -24.66 -2.85
N ASN A 183 0.10 -25.51 -1.89
CA ASN A 183 -0.08 -26.96 -1.99
C ASN A 183 -1.56 -27.36 -2.08
N GLU A 184 -2.49 -26.51 -1.68
CA GLU A 184 -3.93 -26.74 -1.75
C GLU A 184 -4.60 -26.14 -2.99
N ILE A 185 -3.86 -25.38 -3.81
CA ILE A 185 -4.38 -24.73 -5.02
C ILE A 185 -4.18 -25.63 -6.23
N ASP A 186 -5.27 -25.95 -6.90
CA ASP A 186 -5.25 -26.60 -8.22
C ASP A 186 -5.01 -25.55 -9.31
N PHE A 187 -3.77 -25.37 -9.72
CA PHE A 187 -3.38 -24.42 -10.77
C PHE A 187 -3.86 -24.78 -12.17
N GLU A 188 -4.36 -26.01 -12.40
CA GLU A 188 -4.99 -26.37 -13.68
C GLU A 188 -6.37 -25.72 -13.85
N ASN A 189 -7.03 -25.39 -12.73
CA ASN A 189 -8.38 -24.80 -12.73
C ASN A 189 -8.44 -23.45 -12.00
N THR A 190 -7.30 -22.93 -11.53
CA THR A 190 -7.24 -21.71 -10.72
C THR A 190 -6.18 -20.76 -11.24
N VAL A 191 -6.53 -19.48 -11.35
CA VAL A 191 -5.55 -18.40 -11.45
C VAL A 191 -5.36 -17.80 -10.06
N PHE A 192 -4.15 -17.87 -9.55
CA PHE A 192 -3.74 -17.29 -8.28
C PHE A 192 -3.03 -15.96 -8.52
N ILE A 193 -3.52 -14.90 -7.90
CA ILE A 193 -3.01 -13.54 -8.03
C ILE A 193 -2.50 -13.10 -6.67
N VAL A 194 -1.25 -12.64 -6.59
CA VAL A 194 -0.66 -12.03 -5.39
C VAL A 194 -0.33 -10.59 -5.70
N THR A 195 -0.80 -9.69 -4.84
CA THR A 195 -0.52 -8.26 -4.90
C THR A 195 -0.54 -7.64 -3.50
N ALA A 196 -0.30 -6.35 -3.41
CA ALA A 196 -0.51 -5.54 -2.22
C ALA A 196 -1.46 -4.37 -2.53
N ASP A 197 -2.02 -3.77 -1.48
CA ASP A 197 -2.74 -2.51 -1.59
C ASP A 197 -1.77 -1.33 -1.67
N HIS A 198 -0.72 -1.32 -0.84
CA HIS A 198 0.42 -0.40 -0.86
C HIS A 198 1.66 -1.06 -0.25
N GLY A 199 2.80 -0.38 -0.30
CA GLY A 199 4.00 -0.71 0.44
C GLY A 199 4.08 0.03 1.77
N LEU A 200 5.26 0.04 2.40
CA LEU A 200 5.48 0.69 3.69
C LEU A 200 6.89 1.27 3.75
N ILE A 201 7.07 2.38 4.42
CA ILE A 201 8.39 2.87 4.79
C ILE A 201 8.94 1.97 5.89
N VAL A 202 9.98 1.19 5.57
CA VAL A 202 10.62 0.26 6.50
C VAL A 202 12.06 0.70 6.73
N PRO A 203 12.54 0.78 7.98
CA PRO A 203 13.93 1.10 8.27
C PRO A 203 14.91 0.22 7.48
N PHE A 204 15.92 0.85 6.90
CA PHE A 204 16.94 0.13 6.12
C PHE A 204 17.95 -0.61 7.01
N ASP A 205 18.02 -0.25 8.29
CA ASP A 205 18.89 -0.86 9.29
C ASP A 205 18.10 -1.23 10.56
N ASN A 206 18.71 -2.07 11.41
CA ASN A 206 18.11 -2.56 12.66
C ASN A 206 18.01 -1.49 13.76
N ARG A 207 18.42 -0.24 13.51
CA ARG A 207 18.42 0.83 14.54
C ARG A 207 17.03 1.38 14.82
N GLY A 208 16.02 0.93 14.07
CA GLY A 208 14.60 1.31 14.25
C GLY A 208 14.37 2.81 14.08
N LEU A 209 13.13 3.23 14.31
CA LEU A 209 12.79 4.64 14.50
C LEU A 209 13.48 5.11 15.77
N THR A 210 14.59 5.82 15.65
CA THR A 210 15.29 6.42 16.79
C THR A 210 14.34 7.44 17.42
N ASP A 211 13.97 7.21 18.68
CA ASP A 211 13.25 8.20 19.48
C ASP A 211 14.18 9.41 19.69
N PHE A 212 14.01 10.39 18.82
CA PHE A 212 14.75 11.65 18.90
C PHE A 212 14.20 12.60 19.98
N GLU A 213 13.12 12.18 20.67
CA GLU A 213 12.51 12.98 21.73
C GLU A 213 13.34 12.90 23.02
N PRO A 214 13.87 14.00 23.51
CA PRO A 214 14.48 14.02 24.85
C PRO A 214 13.40 13.66 25.88
N LYS A 215 13.79 13.06 27.03
CA LYS A 215 12.89 12.73 28.16
C LYS A 215 12.30 13.99 28.83
N PHE A 216 11.54 14.76 28.09
CA PHE A 216 11.06 16.10 28.44
C PHE A 216 9.89 16.09 29.43
N LYS A 217 9.08 15.02 29.46
CA LYS A 217 7.93 14.96 30.40
C LYS A 217 8.38 15.16 31.84
N GLN A 218 9.53 14.61 32.22
CA GLN A 218 10.08 14.76 33.57
C GLN A 218 10.56 16.21 33.86
N ILE A 219 11.19 16.86 32.88
CA ILE A 219 11.66 18.23 33.00
C ILE A 219 10.51 19.22 33.09
N VAL A 220 9.46 19.05 32.26
CA VAL A 220 8.24 19.87 32.29
C VAL A 220 7.51 19.69 33.64
N HIS A 221 7.43 18.46 34.16
CA HIS A 221 6.78 18.20 35.43
C HIS A 221 7.57 18.84 36.61
N ALA A 222 8.88 18.76 36.59
CA ALA A 222 9.74 19.42 37.59
C ALA A 222 9.63 20.95 37.46
N GLY A 223 9.66 21.50 36.26
CA GLY A 223 9.54 22.94 35.98
C GLY A 223 8.20 23.54 36.45
N ARG A 224 7.09 22.83 36.30
CA ARG A 224 5.79 23.29 36.82
C ARG A 224 5.74 23.48 38.34
N LYS A 225 6.59 22.79 39.08
CA LYS A 225 6.69 22.96 40.55
C LYS A 225 7.52 24.15 40.97
N ILE A 226 8.38 24.67 40.08
CA ILE A 226 9.37 25.71 40.40
C ILE A 226 8.98 27.05 39.79
N VAL A 227 8.29 27.06 38.65
CA VAL A 227 7.94 28.29 37.90
C VAL A 227 6.55 28.80 38.33
N PRO A 228 6.43 30.07 38.72
CA PRO A 228 5.14 30.69 39.06
C PRO A 228 4.13 30.59 37.92
N PRO A 229 2.83 30.36 38.21
CA PRO A 229 1.81 30.13 37.21
C PRO A 229 1.78 31.14 36.03
N PRO A 230 1.94 32.47 36.26
CA PRO A 230 1.92 33.45 35.16
C PRO A 230 3.08 33.31 34.16
N LEU A 231 4.21 32.74 34.59
CA LEU A 231 5.41 32.56 33.76
C LEU A 231 5.52 31.18 33.12
N GLN A 232 4.61 30.25 33.46
CA GLN A 232 4.62 28.91 32.92
C GLN A 232 4.47 28.85 31.38
N PRO A 233 3.60 29.65 30.71
CA PRO A 233 3.51 29.64 29.26
C PRO A 233 4.82 30.04 28.56
N VAL A 234 5.52 31.03 29.11
CA VAL A 234 6.81 31.52 28.58
C VAL A 234 7.91 30.46 28.78
N GLY A 235 7.93 29.84 29.97
CA GLY A 235 8.82 28.72 30.27
C GLY A 235 8.60 27.50 29.39
N ILE A 236 7.32 27.14 29.13
CA ILE A 236 6.94 26.03 28.24
C ILE A 236 7.38 26.32 26.81
N ASN A 237 7.15 27.54 26.29
CA ASN A 237 7.57 27.93 24.95
C ASN A 237 9.09 27.91 24.80
N PHE A 238 9.82 28.40 25.79
CA PHE A 238 11.28 28.34 25.80
C PHE A 238 11.78 26.89 25.79
N LEU A 239 11.20 26.03 26.64
CA LEU A 239 11.55 24.61 26.71
C LEU A 239 11.21 23.89 25.38
N ASN A 240 10.06 24.19 24.75
CA ASN A 240 9.71 23.63 23.46
C ASN A 240 10.68 24.05 22.35
N ASN A 241 11.11 25.30 22.33
CA ASN A 241 12.13 25.78 21.38
C ASN A 241 13.50 25.11 21.62
N LEU A 242 13.91 24.94 22.89
CA LEU A 242 15.11 24.20 23.23
C LEU A 242 15.03 22.73 22.83
N ARG A 243 13.89 22.11 23.07
CA ARG A 243 13.58 20.74 22.65
C ARG A 243 13.71 20.61 21.14
N GLY A 244 13.11 21.52 20.35
CA GLY A 244 13.24 21.55 18.90
C GLY A 244 14.71 21.57 18.47
N LYS A 245 15.50 22.52 18.97
CA LYS A 245 16.95 22.64 18.64
C LYS A 245 17.75 21.39 18.99
N VAL A 246 17.52 20.79 20.17
CA VAL A 246 18.19 19.55 20.59
C VAL A 246 17.80 18.37 19.71
N ARG A 247 16.50 18.24 19.40
CA ARG A 247 15.99 17.24 18.48
C ARG A 247 16.64 17.38 17.11
N ASP A 248 16.60 18.58 16.52
CA ASP A 248 17.14 18.85 15.18
C ASP A 248 18.65 18.55 15.10
N LYS A 249 19.41 18.91 16.15
CA LYS A 249 20.84 18.55 16.24
C LYS A 249 21.05 17.04 16.31
N LYS A 250 20.24 16.32 17.10
CA LYS A 250 20.30 14.84 17.18
C LYS A 250 19.92 14.19 15.85
N VAL A 251 18.82 14.64 15.21
CA VAL A 251 18.39 14.17 13.89
C VAL A 251 19.50 14.39 12.87
N LYS A 252 20.06 15.61 12.81
CA LYS A 252 21.16 15.94 11.90
C LYS A 252 22.38 15.03 12.11
N ASN A 253 22.76 14.78 13.36
CA ASN A 253 23.89 13.91 13.69
C ASN A 253 23.59 12.43 13.35
N ALA A 254 22.38 11.96 13.64
CA ALA A 254 21.98 10.59 13.36
C ALA A 254 21.88 10.31 11.84
N ASN A 255 21.54 11.34 11.06
CA ASN A 255 21.41 11.24 9.60
C ASN A 255 22.71 11.57 8.85
N LYS A 256 23.81 11.87 9.58
CA LYS A 256 25.08 12.21 8.95
C LYS A 256 25.62 11.03 8.13
N GLY A 257 25.87 11.26 6.84
CA GLY A 257 26.40 10.26 5.91
C GLY A 257 25.35 9.31 5.34
N LEU A 258 24.06 9.52 5.64
CA LEU A 258 22.96 8.76 5.06
C LEU A 258 22.44 9.41 3.77
N THR A 259 21.98 8.58 2.84
CA THR A 259 21.27 9.05 1.66
C THR A 259 19.85 9.53 2.02
N PRO A 260 19.22 10.37 1.21
CA PRO A 260 17.82 10.78 1.39
C PRO A 260 16.86 9.59 1.53
N PHE A 261 17.04 8.54 0.76
CA PHE A 261 16.31 7.27 0.89
C PHE A 261 16.47 6.67 2.30
N GLN A 262 17.70 6.55 2.80
CA GLN A 262 17.97 6.03 4.14
C GLN A 262 17.37 6.91 5.24
N ILE A 263 17.36 8.24 5.03
CA ILE A 263 16.74 9.19 5.97
C ILE A 263 15.23 9.01 5.98
N ARG A 264 14.59 8.88 4.79
CA ARG A 264 13.14 8.63 4.68
C ARG A 264 12.73 7.34 5.39
N SER A 265 13.54 6.28 5.27
CA SER A 265 13.25 5.00 5.91
C SER A 265 13.17 5.05 7.44
N ARG A 266 13.57 6.16 8.05
CA ARG A 266 13.48 6.44 9.50
C ARG A 266 12.28 7.30 9.90
N LEU A 267 11.45 7.71 8.93
CA LEU A 267 10.21 8.42 9.22
C LEU A 267 9.19 7.48 9.88
N PRO A 268 8.20 8.03 10.59
CA PRO A 268 7.07 7.24 11.08
C PRO A 268 6.39 6.47 9.94
N PHE A 269 5.94 5.25 10.21
CA PHE A 269 5.33 4.34 9.22
C PHE A 269 4.18 4.98 8.41
N PHE A 270 3.44 5.89 9.01
CA PHE A 270 2.26 6.53 8.43
C PHE A 270 2.52 7.94 7.91
N THR A 271 3.74 8.21 7.47
CA THR A 271 4.03 9.49 6.81
C THR A 271 3.47 9.47 5.39
N LEU A 272 2.63 10.45 5.04
CA LEU A 272 2.11 10.65 3.68
C LEU A 272 3.24 10.70 2.66
N SER A 273 3.25 9.77 1.71
CA SER A 273 4.39 9.57 0.84
C SER A 273 4.03 9.02 -0.53
N LEU A 274 4.54 9.66 -1.57
CA LEU A 274 4.44 9.17 -2.95
C LEU A 274 5.77 8.58 -3.46
N PHE A 275 6.64 8.16 -2.56
CA PHE A 275 7.87 7.44 -2.92
C PHE A 275 7.62 5.97 -3.23
N ASP A 276 8.49 5.36 -4.04
CA ASP A 276 8.32 3.96 -4.48
C ASP A 276 8.38 2.95 -3.32
N GLU A 277 8.94 3.31 -2.14
CA GLU A 277 8.86 2.48 -0.93
C GLU A 277 7.41 2.17 -0.52
N VAL A 278 6.48 3.06 -0.83
CA VAL A 278 5.06 2.93 -0.50
C VAL A 278 4.23 2.55 -1.72
N LEU A 279 4.63 2.96 -2.91
CA LEU A 279 3.83 2.78 -4.11
C LEU A 279 4.17 1.51 -4.90
N HIS A 280 5.40 1.01 -4.83
CA HIS A 280 5.84 -0.16 -5.60
C HIS A 280 5.41 -1.45 -4.90
N ILE A 281 4.43 -2.11 -5.49
CA ILE A 281 3.79 -3.33 -4.96
C ILE A 281 4.14 -4.56 -5.80
N PRO A 282 4.13 -5.78 -5.23
CA PRO A 282 4.21 -7.00 -6.03
C PRO A 282 2.94 -7.18 -6.87
N LEU A 283 3.07 -7.74 -8.06
CA LEU A 283 1.95 -8.22 -8.86
C LEU A 283 2.38 -9.43 -9.67
N LEU A 284 1.79 -10.57 -9.37
CA LEU A 284 2.00 -11.80 -10.13
C LEU A 284 0.70 -12.53 -10.41
N PHE A 285 0.71 -13.25 -11.52
CA PHE A 285 -0.34 -14.17 -11.93
C PHE A 285 0.26 -15.55 -12.17
N VAL A 286 -0.35 -16.60 -11.61
CA VAL A 286 0.07 -17.97 -11.83
C VAL A 286 -1.16 -18.87 -12.00
N GLY A 287 -1.11 -19.80 -12.96
CA GLY A 287 -2.21 -20.72 -13.24
C GLY A 287 -2.13 -21.29 -14.66
N LYS A 288 -3.13 -22.06 -15.04
CA LYS A 288 -3.21 -22.63 -16.38
C LYS A 288 -3.20 -21.53 -17.44
N ASN A 289 -2.44 -21.74 -18.48
CA ASN A 289 -2.27 -20.82 -19.62
C ASN A 289 -1.56 -19.48 -19.26
N ILE A 290 -1.08 -19.34 -18.03
CA ILE A 290 -0.21 -18.23 -17.63
C ILE A 290 1.25 -18.65 -17.85
N LYS A 291 1.95 -18.00 -18.76
CA LYS A 291 3.35 -18.30 -19.04
C LYS A 291 4.26 -17.70 -17.97
N HIS A 292 5.40 -18.36 -17.73
CA HIS A 292 6.45 -17.72 -16.97
C HIS A 292 7.05 -16.57 -17.77
N GLU A 293 6.92 -15.35 -17.26
CA GLU A 293 7.48 -14.15 -17.89
C GLU A 293 7.74 -13.05 -16.85
N LEU A 294 8.89 -12.41 -16.96
CA LEU A 294 9.21 -11.18 -16.23
C LEU A 294 8.87 -9.98 -17.12
N ILE A 295 7.93 -9.15 -16.69
CA ILE A 295 7.48 -7.98 -17.43
C ILE A 295 7.95 -6.73 -16.72
N SER A 296 8.75 -5.92 -17.39
CA SER A 296 9.30 -4.66 -16.86
C SER A 296 8.49 -3.41 -17.27
N ASN A 297 7.44 -3.57 -18.06
CA ASN A 297 6.52 -2.49 -18.35
C ASN A 297 5.78 -2.05 -17.09
N GLN A 298 5.63 -0.74 -16.94
CA GLN A 298 4.91 -0.15 -15.82
C GLN A 298 3.42 -0.49 -15.89
N VAL A 299 2.85 -0.97 -14.78
CA VAL A 299 1.42 -1.30 -14.62
C VAL A 299 0.90 -0.74 -13.31
N SER A 300 -0.42 -0.59 -13.22
CA SER A 300 -1.09 0.04 -12.09
C SER A 300 -2.09 -0.89 -11.40
N GLY A 301 -2.37 -0.65 -10.12
CA GLY A 301 -3.40 -1.37 -9.37
C GLY A 301 -4.77 -1.32 -10.04
N VAL A 302 -5.11 -0.25 -10.79
CA VAL A 302 -6.37 -0.14 -11.55
C VAL A 302 -6.47 -1.16 -12.69
N ASP A 303 -5.37 -1.75 -13.13
CA ASP A 303 -5.31 -2.72 -14.23
C ASP A 303 -5.76 -4.14 -13.79
N ILE A 304 -5.81 -4.39 -12.48
CA ILE A 304 -6.11 -5.72 -11.93
C ILE A 304 -7.54 -6.14 -12.27
N PHE A 305 -8.53 -5.28 -12.06
CA PHE A 305 -9.93 -5.62 -12.34
C PHE A 305 -10.18 -5.95 -13.83
N PRO A 306 -9.81 -5.11 -14.81
CA PRO A 306 -10.01 -5.46 -16.23
C PRO A 306 -9.23 -6.70 -16.67
N THR A 307 -8.09 -6.98 -16.04
CA THR A 307 -7.33 -8.21 -16.29
C THR A 307 -8.08 -9.44 -15.79
N ILE A 308 -8.64 -9.40 -14.56
CA ILE A 308 -9.48 -10.49 -14.03
C ILE A 308 -10.71 -10.69 -14.91
N ALA A 309 -11.38 -9.61 -15.32
CA ALA A 309 -12.55 -9.69 -16.21
C ALA A 309 -12.22 -10.36 -17.55
N ASN A 310 -11.04 -10.08 -18.10
CA ASN A 310 -10.60 -10.72 -19.34
C ASN A 310 -10.20 -12.19 -19.14
N LEU A 311 -9.58 -12.55 -17.99
CA LEU A 311 -9.26 -13.95 -17.64
C LEU A 311 -10.48 -14.86 -17.57
N ILE A 312 -11.66 -14.31 -17.32
CA ILE A 312 -12.95 -15.04 -17.26
C ILE A 312 -13.80 -14.81 -18.50
N ASP A 313 -13.20 -14.38 -19.61
CA ASP A 313 -13.87 -14.09 -20.89
C ASP A 313 -15.05 -13.11 -20.77
N SER A 314 -14.94 -12.15 -19.85
CA SER A 314 -15.99 -11.18 -19.56
C SER A 314 -15.45 -9.73 -19.57
N PRO A 315 -15.06 -9.19 -20.73
CA PRO A 315 -14.50 -7.85 -20.81
C PRO A 315 -15.51 -6.77 -20.37
N ILE A 316 -14.99 -5.78 -19.65
CA ILE A 316 -15.76 -4.64 -19.15
C ILE A 316 -16.13 -3.73 -20.32
N LYS A 317 -17.41 -3.34 -20.41
CA LYS A 317 -17.93 -2.45 -21.46
C LYS A 317 -17.98 -0.98 -21.04
N GLU A 318 -18.05 -0.73 -19.74
CA GLU A 318 -18.13 0.59 -19.16
C GLU A 318 -16.76 1.28 -19.24
N LYS A 319 -16.80 2.62 -19.16
CA LYS A 319 -15.56 3.42 -19.15
C LYS A 319 -14.87 3.26 -17.81
N ILE A 320 -13.68 2.67 -17.82
CA ILE A 320 -12.76 2.51 -16.70
C ILE A 320 -11.40 3.12 -17.05
N HIS A 321 -10.51 3.26 -16.09
CA HIS A 321 -9.18 3.82 -16.30
C HIS A 321 -8.09 2.75 -16.49
N GLY A 322 -8.29 1.58 -15.88
CA GLY A 322 -7.38 0.47 -15.98
C GLY A 322 -7.40 -0.20 -17.35
N LYS A 323 -6.29 -0.84 -17.67
CA LYS A 323 -6.10 -1.57 -18.92
C LYS A 323 -6.02 -3.06 -18.63
N ASN A 324 -6.56 -3.87 -19.54
CA ASN A 324 -6.30 -5.30 -19.51
C ASN A 324 -4.83 -5.59 -19.78
N LEU A 325 -4.22 -6.42 -18.93
CA LEU A 325 -2.81 -6.79 -19.03
C LEU A 325 -2.55 -8.00 -19.94
N ILE A 326 -3.61 -8.64 -20.47
CA ILE A 326 -3.52 -9.77 -21.39
C ILE A 326 -3.53 -9.27 -22.84
N PRO A 327 -2.68 -9.81 -23.75
CA PRO A 327 -1.68 -10.83 -23.47
C PRO A 327 -0.56 -10.30 -22.56
N PHE A 328 -0.13 -11.13 -21.62
CA PHE A 328 1.03 -10.82 -20.81
C PHE A 328 2.27 -10.85 -21.73
N SER A 329 2.81 -9.71 -22.08
CA SER A 329 3.94 -9.59 -22.99
C SER A 329 4.67 -8.29 -22.77
N GLN A 330 5.99 -8.32 -22.95
CA GLN A 330 6.84 -7.14 -22.93
C GLN A 330 6.70 -6.30 -24.21
N GLU A 331 6.26 -6.90 -25.29
CA GLU A 331 6.12 -6.25 -26.58
C GLU A 331 4.85 -5.41 -26.62
N SER A 332 4.94 -4.13 -26.93
CA SER A 332 3.81 -3.26 -27.31
C SER A 332 2.94 -2.63 -26.20
N ARG A 333 3.49 -2.25 -25.07
CA ARG A 333 2.72 -1.34 -24.19
C ARG A 333 3.23 0.07 -24.35
N ASP A 334 2.34 0.96 -24.76
CA ASP A 334 2.59 2.40 -24.68
C ASP A 334 2.96 2.76 -23.24
N GLU A 335 3.94 3.64 -23.07
CA GLU A 335 4.32 4.18 -21.77
C GLU A 335 3.09 4.82 -21.11
N SER A 336 2.42 4.07 -20.25
CA SER A 336 1.26 4.60 -19.54
C SER A 336 1.72 5.30 -18.27
N ALA A 337 1.35 6.56 -18.15
CA ALA A 337 1.53 7.29 -16.91
C ALA A 337 0.57 6.77 -15.83
N ILE A 338 1.03 6.71 -14.58
CA ILE A 338 0.23 6.31 -13.41
C ILE A 338 -0.05 7.55 -12.57
N TYR A 339 -1.32 7.80 -12.29
CA TYR A 339 -1.74 8.84 -11.36
C TYR A 339 -1.53 8.38 -9.92
N LEU A 340 -1.03 9.30 -9.09
CA LEU A 340 -0.67 9.08 -7.69
C LEU A 340 -1.34 10.11 -6.80
N HIS A 341 -1.81 9.68 -5.61
CA HIS A 341 -2.42 10.56 -4.63
C HIS A 341 -2.13 10.09 -3.19
N THR A 342 -1.83 11.01 -2.28
CA THR A 342 -1.79 10.70 -0.86
C THR A 342 -3.19 10.59 -0.27
N ILE A 343 -3.38 9.76 0.76
CA ILE A 343 -4.65 9.72 1.50
C ILE A 343 -4.84 11.03 2.27
N PRO A 344 -5.95 11.75 2.07
CA PRO A 344 -6.29 12.87 2.93
C PRO A 344 -6.84 12.35 4.27
N TYR A 345 -6.12 12.53 5.37
CA TYR A 345 -6.59 12.13 6.71
C TYR A 345 -7.72 13.00 7.26
N GLU A 346 -7.83 14.24 6.80
CA GLU A 346 -8.91 15.17 7.13
C GLU A 346 -9.45 15.83 5.86
N LYS A 347 -10.53 16.63 6.00
CA LYS A 347 -11.28 17.27 4.87
C LYS A 347 -10.45 17.99 3.78
N THR A 348 -9.21 17.90 3.73
CA THR A 348 -8.09 18.34 2.87
C THR A 348 -6.93 18.75 3.77
N SER A 349 -5.95 17.87 3.92
CA SER A 349 -4.70 18.27 4.56
C SER A 349 -3.98 19.29 3.66
N PRO A 350 -3.38 20.35 4.22
CA PRO A 350 -2.49 21.22 3.44
C PRO A 350 -1.30 20.46 2.86
N ASP A 351 -1.02 19.26 3.36
CA ASP A 351 0.12 18.42 2.94
C ASP A 351 -0.26 17.34 1.90
N ASP A 352 -1.52 17.30 1.46
CA ASP A 352 -1.95 16.35 0.41
C ASP A 352 -1.17 16.56 -0.89
N LYS A 353 -0.72 15.45 -1.47
CA LYS A 353 0.08 15.45 -2.70
C LYS A 353 -0.64 14.71 -3.82
N VAL A 354 -0.42 15.21 -5.02
CA VAL A 354 -0.82 14.55 -6.26
C VAL A 354 0.39 14.45 -7.15
N GLY A 355 0.42 13.41 -7.96
CA GLY A 355 1.55 13.21 -8.85
C GLY A 355 1.25 12.29 -10.01
N ILE A 356 2.28 12.11 -10.83
CA ILE A 356 2.26 11.21 -11.96
C ILE A 356 3.62 10.52 -12.09
N ARG A 357 3.56 9.23 -12.35
CA ARG A 357 4.74 8.41 -12.58
C ARG A 357 4.74 7.91 -14.02
N THR A 358 5.83 8.14 -14.71
CA THR A 358 6.17 7.50 -16.00
C THR A 358 7.28 6.47 -15.78
N GLN A 359 7.70 5.77 -16.79
CA GLN A 359 8.81 4.83 -16.70
C GLN A 359 10.14 5.52 -16.32
N ASN A 360 10.34 6.77 -16.76
CA ASN A 360 11.59 7.49 -16.59
C ASN A 360 11.56 8.53 -15.48
N TYR A 361 10.39 9.11 -15.18
CA TYR A 361 10.27 10.22 -14.23
C TYR A 361 9.10 10.03 -13.28
N LYS A 362 9.29 10.46 -12.05
CA LYS A 362 8.21 10.68 -11.09
C LYS A 362 8.13 12.16 -10.73
N TYR A 363 6.92 12.69 -10.83
CA TYR A 363 6.59 14.07 -10.49
C TYR A 363 5.45 14.08 -9.48
N PHE A 364 5.59 14.84 -8.41
CA PHE A 364 4.49 15.10 -7.49
C PHE A 364 4.66 16.47 -6.80
N ARG A 365 3.54 17.01 -6.39
CA ARG A 365 3.47 18.33 -5.75
C ARG A 365 2.26 18.43 -4.84
N ASN A 366 2.12 19.55 -4.13
CA ASN A 366 0.93 19.80 -3.33
C ASN A 366 -0.35 19.73 -4.20
N SER A 367 -1.41 19.12 -3.66
CA SER A 367 -2.65 18.89 -4.44
C SER A 367 -3.39 20.17 -4.78
N ARG A 368 -3.27 21.24 -3.96
CA ARG A 368 -3.98 22.51 -4.11
C ARG A 368 -3.18 23.55 -4.87
N ASP A 369 -1.87 23.56 -4.69
CA ASP A 369 -0.98 24.56 -5.28
C ASP A 369 0.16 23.87 -6.03
N SER A 370 0.20 24.05 -7.33
CA SER A 370 1.21 23.43 -8.20
C SER A 370 2.62 23.98 -8.04
N LEU A 371 2.79 25.07 -7.27
CA LEU A 371 4.08 25.68 -7.00
C LEU A 371 4.67 25.27 -5.65
N ILE A 372 3.87 24.56 -4.83
CA ILE A 372 4.31 24.13 -3.49
C ILE A 372 4.70 22.66 -3.50
N ASP A 373 5.81 22.35 -2.81
CA ASP A 373 6.32 20.99 -2.59
C ASP A 373 6.53 20.22 -3.90
N VAL A 374 7.13 20.91 -4.88
CA VAL A 374 7.40 20.37 -6.21
C VAL A 374 8.57 19.40 -6.15
N ASN A 375 8.32 18.17 -6.59
CA ASN A 375 9.29 17.10 -6.60
C ASN A 375 9.37 16.46 -7.99
N LEU A 376 10.59 16.23 -8.47
CA LEU A 376 10.87 15.52 -9.72
C LEU A 376 12.07 14.60 -9.51
N TYR A 377 11.91 13.33 -9.88
CA TYR A 377 12.95 12.30 -9.77
C TYR A 377 13.18 11.63 -11.13
N ASP A 378 14.45 11.40 -11.48
CA ASP A 378 14.88 10.61 -12.62
C ASP A 378 15.00 9.14 -12.20
N LEU A 379 13.96 8.35 -12.40
CA LEU A 379 13.88 6.97 -11.93
C LEU A 379 14.85 6.01 -12.61
N LYS A 380 15.37 6.39 -13.79
CA LYS A 380 16.37 5.60 -14.51
C LYS A 380 17.74 5.69 -13.86
N ASN A 381 18.14 6.88 -13.43
CA ASN A 381 19.45 7.15 -12.85
C ASN A 381 19.45 7.20 -11.32
N ASP A 382 18.28 7.43 -10.72
CA ASP A 382 18.06 7.52 -9.27
C ASP A 382 16.79 6.75 -8.86
N PRO A 383 16.80 5.41 -8.95
CA PRO A 383 15.63 4.58 -8.61
C PRO A 383 15.24 4.60 -7.12
N GLU A 384 16.11 5.13 -6.26
CA GLU A 384 15.84 5.33 -4.84
C GLU A 384 15.33 6.74 -4.52
N GLU A 385 15.14 7.60 -5.55
CA GLU A 385 14.59 8.94 -5.38
C GLU A 385 15.34 9.78 -4.33
N ASN A 386 16.66 9.76 -4.42
CA ASN A 386 17.54 10.49 -3.52
C ASN A 386 17.68 11.96 -3.89
N GLN A 387 17.56 12.31 -5.18
CA GLN A 387 17.80 13.64 -5.68
C GLN A 387 16.57 14.26 -6.34
N ASN A 388 15.94 15.23 -5.65
CA ASN A 388 14.93 16.06 -6.28
C ASN A 388 15.61 17.00 -7.29
N ILE A 389 15.31 16.81 -8.58
CA ILE A 389 15.91 17.57 -9.69
C ILE A 389 14.99 18.68 -10.22
N ALA A 390 13.88 18.98 -9.57
CA ALA A 390 12.85 19.91 -10.04
C ALA A 390 13.41 21.33 -10.33
N GLU A 391 14.26 21.86 -9.46
CA GLU A 391 14.85 23.19 -9.63
C GLU A 391 15.78 23.26 -10.86
N ASN A 392 16.45 22.17 -11.19
CA ASN A 392 17.43 22.12 -12.28
C ASN A 392 16.82 21.74 -13.64
N HIS A 393 15.57 21.23 -13.65
CA HIS A 393 14.88 20.75 -14.86
C HIS A 393 13.44 21.29 -14.96
N PRO A 394 13.26 22.64 -15.02
CA PRO A 394 11.93 23.25 -15.08
C PRO A 394 11.15 22.88 -16.36
N ASP A 395 11.87 22.54 -17.43
CA ASP A 395 11.28 22.03 -18.69
C ASP A 395 10.61 20.67 -18.52
N ILE A 396 11.22 19.75 -17.75
CA ILE A 396 10.64 18.45 -17.44
C ILE A 396 9.49 18.61 -16.44
N VAL A 397 9.63 19.47 -15.42
CA VAL A 397 8.54 19.81 -14.50
C VAL A 397 7.31 20.29 -15.28
N THR A 398 7.49 21.20 -16.24
CA THR A 398 6.39 21.71 -17.08
C THR A 398 5.73 20.60 -17.88
N LYS A 399 6.51 19.69 -18.50
CA LYS A 399 5.95 18.54 -19.23
C LYS A 399 5.16 17.61 -18.34
N MET A 400 5.67 17.28 -17.16
CA MET A 400 4.99 16.40 -16.20
C MET A 400 3.73 17.04 -15.63
N GLU A 401 3.74 18.34 -15.35
CA GLU A 401 2.54 19.07 -14.89
C GLU A 401 1.45 19.12 -15.99
N ILE A 402 1.82 19.32 -17.25
CA ILE A 402 0.88 19.26 -18.38
C ILE A 402 0.30 17.84 -18.48
N LEU A 403 1.13 16.82 -18.36
CA LEU A 403 0.70 15.43 -18.39
C LEU A 403 -0.28 15.13 -17.27
N LEU A 404 0.01 15.58 -16.02
CA LEU A 404 -0.87 15.42 -14.87
C LEU A 404 -2.22 16.15 -15.07
N LYS A 405 -2.21 17.39 -15.57
CA LYS A 405 -3.42 18.16 -15.85
C LYS A 405 -4.28 17.49 -16.91
N ASN A 406 -3.68 17.08 -18.02
CA ASN A 406 -4.39 16.40 -19.10
C ASN A 406 -5.00 15.08 -18.59
N PHE A 407 -4.28 14.36 -17.75
CA PHE A 407 -4.75 13.13 -17.14
C PHE A 407 -5.99 13.37 -16.25
N LEU A 408 -5.97 14.40 -15.42
CA LEU A 408 -7.11 14.78 -14.58
C LEU A 408 -8.34 15.16 -15.42
N VAL A 409 -8.15 15.99 -16.46
CA VAL A 409 -9.26 16.43 -17.36
C VAL A 409 -9.88 15.28 -18.13
N GLN A 410 -9.07 14.34 -18.64
CA GLN A 410 -9.55 13.19 -19.43
C GLN A 410 -10.39 12.21 -18.62
N HIS A 411 -10.19 12.17 -17.31
CA HIS A 411 -10.75 11.15 -16.43
C HIS A 411 -11.67 11.71 -15.34
N GLU A 412 -11.99 13.02 -15.38
CA GLU A 412 -12.84 13.67 -14.38
C GLU A 412 -14.24 13.04 -14.34
N LYS A 413 -14.67 12.64 -13.14
CA LYS A 413 -16.03 12.18 -12.85
C LYS A 413 -16.47 12.82 -11.54
N ASN A 414 -17.56 13.54 -11.56
CA ASN A 414 -18.12 14.15 -10.35
C ASN A 414 -18.81 13.07 -9.50
N SER A 415 -18.23 12.70 -8.36
CA SER A 415 -18.93 11.92 -7.35
C SER A 415 -18.64 12.49 -5.96
N SER A 416 -19.68 12.86 -5.24
CA SER A 416 -19.62 13.15 -3.81
C SER A 416 -20.60 12.23 -3.09
N THR A 417 -20.13 11.26 -2.36
CA THR A 417 -20.90 10.54 -1.35
C THR A 417 -20.41 11.04 0.01
N GLU A 418 -21.33 11.55 0.82
CA GLU A 418 -21.03 11.94 2.20
C GLU A 418 -21.14 10.71 3.11
N ILE A 419 -20.17 10.54 4.01
CA ILE A 419 -20.20 9.57 5.11
C ILE A 419 -20.86 10.30 6.29
N ASP A 420 -21.78 9.65 7.01
CA ASP A 420 -22.38 10.28 8.18
C ASP A 420 -21.38 10.43 9.34
N ASP A 421 -21.65 11.35 10.25
CA ASP A 421 -20.72 11.74 11.32
C ASP A 421 -20.47 10.59 12.32
N GLU A 422 -21.45 9.71 12.55
CA GLU A 422 -21.29 8.57 13.47
C GLU A 422 -20.36 7.50 12.87
N GLU A 423 -20.52 7.19 11.60
CA GLU A 423 -19.65 6.27 10.88
C GLU A 423 -18.22 6.82 10.74
N LEU A 424 -18.10 8.14 10.50
CA LEU A 424 -16.81 8.82 10.43
C LEU A 424 -16.06 8.74 11.78
N ALA A 425 -16.77 8.89 12.91
CA ALA A 425 -16.19 8.74 14.25
C ALA A 425 -15.67 7.32 14.49
N LYS A 426 -16.42 6.29 14.11
CA LYS A 426 -15.97 4.89 14.22
C LYS A 426 -14.70 4.63 13.39
N ILE A 427 -14.67 5.09 12.15
CA ILE A 427 -13.48 4.97 11.29
C ILE A 427 -12.28 5.67 11.92
N HIS A 428 -12.48 6.87 12.50
CA HIS A 428 -11.42 7.61 13.16
C HIS A 428 -10.84 6.85 14.36
N ASP A 429 -11.68 6.27 15.21
CA ASP A 429 -11.25 5.48 16.36
C ASP A 429 -10.52 4.19 15.94
N GLU A 430 -10.98 3.53 14.89
CA GLU A 430 -10.28 2.36 14.31
C GLU A 430 -8.90 2.73 13.77
N LEU A 431 -8.79 3.82 13.00
CA LEU A 431 -7.51 4.31 12.47
C LEU A 431 -6.53 4.66 13.59
N LYS A 432 -7.03 5.24 14.71
CA LYS A 432 -6.22 5.50 15.90
C LYS A 432 -5.73 4.22 16.56
N ASN A 433 -6.57 3.20 16.66
CA ASN A 433 -6.22 1.89 17.23
C ASN A 433 -5.18 1.16 16.35
N PHE A 434 -5.23 1.32 15.05
CA PHE A 434 -4.23 0.80 14.12
C PHE A 434 -2.97 1.67 14.03
N GLY A 435 -2.93 2.83 14.68
CA GLY A 435 -1.77 3.72 14.72
C GLY A 435 -1.58 4.61 13.49
N TYR A 436 -2.62 4.79 12.67
CA TYR A 436 -2.57 5.70 11.51
C TYR A 436 -2.66 7.18 11.90
N ILE A 437 -3.29 7.50 13.04
CA ILE A 437 -3.51 8.87 13.56
C ILE A 437 -3.36 8.92 15.08
#